data_498a56768dd88e77c1cefe5de6b07bad
#
_entry.id   498a56768dd88e77c1cefe5de6b07bad
#
_cell.length_a   1.000
_cell.length_b   1.000
_cell.length_c   1.000
_cell.angle_alpha   90.00
_cell.angle_beta   90.00
_cell.angle_gamma   90.00
#
_symmetry.space_group_name_H-M   'P 1'
#
loop_
_entity.id
_entity.type
_entity.pdbx_description
1 polymer ?
#
loop_
_entity_poly.entity_id
_entity_poly.type
_entity_poly.pdbx_seq_one_letter_code
_entity_poly.pdbx_strand_id
1 'polypeptide(L)'
;DDAWYARQQTLATNIVSRQRELGMQPVLPGFSGMIPSNFTEKTGVATDPNGGLWCHYVRPRIIDPTAERFAEIAADYYACLEEVMGESQYYSMDPFHEGGGISSGKYTEAYRAIFDVMEAAKEGSQWVIQQWQWNYSKKLALNAVPAGRLIVLDLFSDGMPKFDAYNGYAPQDAVFCAIPNFGGRSGLMGRLNNVADNYFTYKNKYTTIKGIGVAPEAIEQTPVVYDLIFQLPWMGSKPDMQAWVKNYATARYGADNAVAQEAWELLRQGVLNYGADAIQGPVEDVWGARPNLDAYPASAWGKTINHAGAVYTKERRQMLIDATYKLLSQSKALGLKKGSIQESNYNYDLVELGGAVMADYAYDLLRGIKAAKEAAGENFSTDATYTTRRDAFLALIADVDVFKGTNLNFRLGKWTEEARDAAAEVYGATTATADWYEFNNARTLITTWGDYAQNNRGRLRDYSYRSWQGLLKDYYLPRWEYFFEHDCTGTDYFYFEWNWAHGKEHYVGQTAKSDKPLSKKQNGYQYNRKPEGNTVKELQKLLDKYIIPMETPEGTYYTYRCL
;
A
#
# COMPACT_ATOMS: atom_id res chain seq x y z
N ASP A 1 -23.41 4.72 -13.79
CA ASP A 1 -23.89 5.00 -15.17
C ASP A 1 -23.61 3.76 -16.03
N ASP A 2 -24.55 3.40 -16.91
CA ASP A 2 -24.53 2.15 -17.68
C ASP A 2 -23.32 2.08 -18.63
N ALA A 3 -22.90 3.21 -19.16
CA ALA A 3 -21.72 3.29 -20.02
C ALA A 3 -20.43 2.92 -19.26
N TRP A 4 -20.31 3.30 -18.00
CA TRP A 4 -19.20 2.91 -17.16
C TRP A 4 -19.18 1.40 -16.92
N TYR A 5 -20.33 0.79 -16.56
CA TYR A 5 -20.44 -0.65 -16.36
C TYR A 5 -20.11 -1.44 -17.62
N ALA A 6 -20.63 -1.03 -18.79
CA ALA A 6 -20.33 -1.67 -20.06
C ALA A 6 -18.82 -1.66 -20.41
N ARG A 7 -18.12 -0.58 -20.06
CA ARG A 7 -16.67 -0.49 -20.27
C ARG A 7 -15.90 -1.36 -19.30
N GLN A 8 -16.30 -1.41 -18.01
CA GLN A 8 -15.69 -2.32 -17.04
C GLN A 8 -15.87 -3.78 -17.46
N GLN A 9 -17.04 -4.13 -17.97
CA GLN A 9 -17.30 -5.47 -18.52
C GLN A 9 -16.37 -5.76 -19.70
N THR A 10 -16.27 -4.85 -20.66
CA THR A 10 -15.37 -4.99 -21.83
C THR A 10 -13.91 -5.15 -21.38
N LEU A 11 -13.45 -4.32 -20.45
CA LEU A 11 -12.10 -4.41 -19.91
C LEU A 11 -11.84 -5.76 -19.23
N ALA A 12 -12.74 -6.21 -18.37
CA ALA A 12 -12.64 -7.48 -17.68
C ALA A 12 -12.61 -8.67 -18.65
N THR A 13 -13.47 -8.67 -19.65
CA THR A 13 -13.51 -9.70 -20.70
C THR A 13 -12.19 -9.75 -21.49
N ASN A 14 -11.64 -8.59 -21.84
CA ASN A 14 -10.35 -8.51 -22.53
C ASN A 14 -9.20 -9.03 -21.66
N ILE A 15 -9.19 -8.70 -20.36
CA ILE A 15 -8.18 -9.19 -19.41
C ILE A 15 -8.26 -10.71 -19.30
N VAL A 16 -9.45 -11.27 -19.09
CA VAL A 16 -9.66 -12.71 -18.97
C VAL A 16 -9.25 -13.45 -20.25
N SER A 17 -9.61 -12.92 -21.42
CA SER A 17 -9.18 -13.47 -22.71
C SER A 17 -7.66 -13.47 -22.84
N ARG A 18 -7.01 -12.37 -22.48
CA ARG A 18 -5.55 -12.26 -22.54
C ARG A 18 -4.85 -13.21 -21.55
N GLN A 19 -5.39 -13.40 -20.37
CA GLN A 19 -4.87 -14.38 -19.41
C GLN A 19 -4.89 -15.79 -20.00
N ARG A 20 -6.01 -16.20 -20.64
CA ARG A 20 -6.14 -17.51 -21.30
C ARG A 20 -5.15 -17.70 -22.44
N GLU A 21 -4.97 -16.69 -23.30
CA GLU A 21 -3.96 -16.70 -24.36
C GLU A 21 -2.54 -16.92 -23.84
N LEU A 22 -2.24 -16.40 -22.64
CA LEU A 22 -0.94 -16.56 -21.99
C LEU A 22 -0.81 -17.88 -21.21
N GLY A 23 -1.82 -18.77 -21.28
CA GLY A 23 -1.85 -20.03 -20.54
C GLY A 23 -2.15 -19.88 -19.05
N MET A 24 -2.60 -18.69 -18.62
CA MET A 24 -3.04 -18.44 -17.25
C MET A 24 -4.46 -18.99 -17.02
N GLN A 25 -4.75 -19.37 -15.79
CA GLN A 25 -6.09 -19.74 -15.37
C GLN A 25 -6.73 -18.55 -14.63
N PRO A 26 -7.76 -17.91 -15.21
CA PRO A 26 -8.47 -16.83 -14.53
C PRO A 26 -9.15 -17.35 -13.26
N VAL A 27 -9.06 -16.59 -12.18
CA VAL A 27 -9.86 -16.81 -10.97
C VAL A 27 -11.00 -15.80 -11.00
N LEU A 28 -12.22 -16.26 -11.25
CA LEU A 28 -13.40 -15.40 -11.35
C LEU A 28 -14.06 -15.21 -9.99
N PRO A 29 -14.79 -14.11 -9.76
CA PRO A 29 -15.55 -13.94 -8.53
C PRO A 29 -16.65 -15.00 -8.43
N GLY A 30 -16.73 -15.69 -7.29
CA GLY A 30 -17.83 -16.61 -7.00
C GLY A 30 -18.91 -15.96 -6.14
N PHE A 31 -20.04 -16.67 -5.96
CA PHE A 31 -21.18 -16.17 -5.20
C PHE A 31 -21.17 -16.71 -3.76
N SER A 32 -21.09 -15.81 -2.79
CA SER A 32 -21.13 -16.16 -1.36
C SER A 32 -22.32 -15.54 -0.62
N GLY A 33 -23.29 -15.02 -1.35
CA GLY A 33 -24.52 -14.43 -0.80
C GLY A 33 -24.53 -12.89 -0.74
N MET A 34 -23.46 -12.19 -1.09
CA MET A 34 -23.47 -10.73 -1.15
C MET A 34 -24.35 -10.22 -2.28
N ILE A 35 -25.22 -9.25 -1.93
CA ILE A 35 -26.24 -8.69 -2.84
C ILE A 35 -26.36 -7.18 -2.67
N PRO A 36 -26.92 -6.46 -3.66
CA PRO A 36 -27.22 -5.04 -3.54
C PRO A 36 -28.19 -4.72 -2.39
N SER A 37 -28.07 -3.53 -1.81
CA SER A 37 -28.87 -3.10 -0.64
C SER A 37 -30.39 -3.10 -0.87
N ASN A 38 -30.84 -2.89 -2.11
CA ASN A 38 -32.25 -2.87 -2.50
C ASN A 38 -32.77 -4.21 -3.05
N PHE A 39 -32.01 -5.28 -2.92
CA PHE A 39 -32.35 -6.59 -3.48
C PHE A 39 -33.66 -7.14 -2.88
N THR A 40 -33.82 -7.08 -1.56
CA THR A 40 -35.04 -7.52 -0.87
C THR A 40 -36.27 -6.76 -1.36
N GLU A 41 -36.16 -5.45 -1.53
CA GLU A 41 -37.25 -4.60 -2.03
C GLU A 41 -37.72 -5.03 -3.42
N LYS A 42 -36.76 -5.36 -4.30
CA LYS A 42 -37.04 -5.74 -5.69
C LYS A 42 -37.51 -7.19 -5.87
N THR A 43 -37.04 -8.10 -5.04
CA THR A 43 -37.23 -9.54 -5.24
C THR A 43 -38.05 -10.23 -4.16
N GLY A 44 -38.30 -9.58 -3.01
CA GLY A 44 -38.95 -10.17 -1.84
C GLY A 44 -38.05 -11.18 -1.09
N VAL A 45 -36.79 -11.40 -1.51
CA VAL A 45 -35.87 -12.33 -0.85
C VAL A 45 -35.38 -11.76 0.46
N ALA A 46 -35.52 -12.52 1.55
CA ALA A 46 -35.04 -12.12 2.86
C ALA A 46 -33.50 -12.07 2.91
N THR A 47 -32.98 -11.06 3.58
CA THR A 47 -31.55 -10.88 3.80
C THR A 47 -31.20 -10.98 5.27
N ASP A 48 -30.00 -11.44 5.56
CA ASP A 48 -29.48 -11.50 6.93
C ASP A 48 -29.23 -10.09 7.47
N PRO A 49 -29.74 -9.75 8.68
CA PRO A 49 -29.53 -8.44 9.29
C PRO A 49 -28.12 -8.26 9.85
N ASN A 50 -27.31 -9.34 9.97
CA ASN A 50 -25.99 -9.32 10.62
C ASN A 50 -24.86 -8.80 9.73
N GLY A 51 -25.15 -7.90 8.79
CA GLY A 51 -24.14 -7.30 7.92
C GLY A 51 -23.09 -6.48 8.69
N GLY A 52 -23.53 -5.74 9.69
CA GLY A 52 -22.63 -4.89 10.51
C GLY A 52 -21.96 -3.77 9.72
N LEU A 53 -20.87 -3.27 10.29
CA LEU A 53 -20.06 -2.22 9.69
C LEU A 53 -18.65 -2.74 9.40
N TRP A 54 -18.05 -2.22 8.34
CA TRP A 54 -16.62 -2.31 8.09
C TRP A 54 -16.02 -0.90 8.04
N CYS A 55 -15.14 -0.57 8.95
CA CYS A 55 -14.55 0.77 9.07
C CYS A 55 -15.59 1.90 8.99
N HIS A 56 -16.73 1.73 9.66
CA HIS A 56 -17.90 2.61 9.62
C HIS A 56 -18.66 2.70 8.28
N TYR A 57 -18.30 1.91 7.27
CA TYR A 57 -19.15 1.67 6.10
C TYR A 57 -20.17 0.59 6.41
N VAL A 58 -21.39 0.76 5.93
CA VAL A 58 -22.40 -0.29 5.97
C VAL A 58 -21.98 -1.41 5.02
N ARG A 59 -21.90 -2.64 5.55
CA ARG A 59 -21.56 -3.80 4.71
C ARG A 59 -22.66 -4.08 3.70
N PRO A 60 -22.34 -4.67 2.54
CA PRO A 60 -23.32 -5.22 1.64
C PRO A 60 -24.27 -6.18 2.38
N ARG A 61 -25.53 -6.23 1.98
CA ARG A 61 -26.46 -7.23 2.48
C ARG A 61 -26.04 -8.62 1.99
N ILE A 62 -26.41 -9.64 2.76
CA ILE A 62 -26.17 -11.02 2.37
C ILE A 62 -27.46 -11.83 2.47
N ILE A 63 -27.59 -12.82 1.60
CA ILE A 63 -28.52 -13.94 1.76
C ILE A 63 -27.77 -15.01 2.57
N ASP A 64 -28.37 -15.52 3.65
CA ASP A 64 -27.78 -16.63 4.37
C ASP A 64 -27.62 -17.83 3.38
N PRO A 65 -26.40 -18.38 3.20
CA PRO A 65 -26.21 -19.49 2.28
C PRO A 65 -27.05 -20.75 2.60
N THR A 66 -27.57 -20.84 3.83
CA THR A 66 -28.47 -21.92 4.23
C THR A 66 -29.96 -21.64 3.93
N ALA A 67 -30.26 -20.46 3.37
CA ALA A 67 -31.63 -20.09 3.02
C ALA A 67 -32.10 -20.81 1.75
N GLU A 68 -33.40 -21.12 1.69
CA GLU A 68 -34.03 -21.89 0.61
C GLU A 68 -33.74 -21.34 -0.80
N ARG A 69 -33.76 -20.02 -0.98
CA ARG A 69 -33.56 -19.37 -2.29
C ARG A 69 -32.09 -19.07 -2.65
N PHE A 70 -31.14 -19.41 -1.78
CA PHE A 70 -29.73 -19.14 -2.03
C PHE A 70 -29.21 -19.82 -3.31
N ALA A 71 -29.53 -21.12 -3.47
CA ALA A 71 -29.06 -21.90 -4.60
C ALA A 71 -29.63 -21.43 -5.95
N GLU A 72 -30.89 -21.00 -5.99
CA GLU A 72 -31.53 -20.43 -7.18
C GLU A 72 -30.82 -19.15 -7.63
N ILE A 73 -30.58 -18.24 -6.69
CA ILE A 73 -29.93 -16.94 -6.98
C ILE A 73 -28.47 -17.14 -7.38
N ALA A 74 -27.79 -18.11 -6.75
CA ALA A 74 -26.43 -18.48 -7.12
C ALA A 74 -26.36 -19.05 -8.55
N ALA A 75 -27.32 -19.88 -8.96
CA ALA A 75 -27.38 -20.41 -10.30
C ALA A 75 -27.53 -19.30 -11.37
N ASP A 76 -28.42 -18.34 -11.12
CA ASP A 76 -28.57 -17.16 -11.99
C ASP A 76 -27.27 -16.33 -12.07
N TYR A 77 -26.59 -16.13 -10.92
CA TYR A 77 -25.32 -15.44 -10.87
C TYR A 77 -24.25 -16.12 -11.73
N TYR A 78 -24.07 -17.42 -11.56
CA TYR A 78 -23.04 -18.15 -12.31
C TYR A 78 -23.37 -18.24 -13.80
N ALA A 79 -24.65 -18.38 -14.19
CA ALA A 79 -25.05 -18.35 -15.58
C ALA A 79 -24.72 -17.00 -16.25
N CYS A 80 -25.03 -15.89 -15.61
CA CYS A 80 -24.66 -14.56 -16.08
C CYS A 80 -23.12 -14.34 -16.12
N LEU A 81 -22.40 -14.85 -15.13
CA LEU A 81 -20.94 -14.75 -15.09
C LEU A 81 -20.29 -15.51 -16.24
N GLU A 82 -20.77 -16.71 -16.55
CA GLU A 82 -20.29 -17.52 -17.65
C GLU A 82 -20.59 -16.87 -19.00
N GLU A 83 -21.79 -16.30 -19.19
CA GLU A 83 -22.16 -15.56 -20.40
C GLU A 83 -21.18 -14.40 -20.66
N VAL A 84 -20.78 -13.67 -19.62
CA VAL A 84 -19.93 -12.49 -19.74
C VAL A 84 -18.44 -12.83 -19.81
N MET A 85 -17.94 -13.73 -18.96
CA MET A 85 -16.51 -14.00 -18.78
C MET A 85 -16.06 -15.36 -19.36
N GLY A 86 -17.01 -16.20 -19.76
CA GLY A 86 -16.75 -17.59 -20.12
C GLY A 86 -16.46 -18.47 -18.89
N GLU A 87 -16.27 -19.76 -19.13
CA GLU A 87 -16.02 -20.76 -18.07
C GLU A 87 -14.71 -20.50 -17.30
N SER A 88 -14.70 -20.86 -16.01
CA SER A 88 -13.49 -20.96 -15.20
C SER A 88 -13.49 -22.22 -14.36
N GLN A 89 -12.27 -22.69 -14.01
CA GLN A 89 -12.08 -23.76 -13.04
C GLN A 89 -11.83 -23.21 -11.62
N TYR A 90 -11.69 -21.88 -11.46
CA TYR A 90 -11.32 -21.26 -10.19
C TYR A 90 -12.24 -20.09 -9.89
N TYR A 91 -12.81 -20.10 -8.67
CA TYR A 91 -13.65 -19.00 -8.19
C TYR A 91 -13.17 -18.52 -6.83
N SER A 92 -13.08 -17.19 -6.67
CA SER A 92 -12.65 -16.55 -5.42
C SER A 92 -13.84 -16.07 -4.62
N MET A 93 -13.90 -16.48 -3.35
CA MET A 93 -14.92 -16.04 -2.41
C MET A 93 -14.33 -15.97 -1.00
N ASP A 94 -14.62 -14.89 -0.30
CA ASP A 94 -14.22 -14.66 1.09
C ASP A 94 -15.44 -14.35 1.96
N PRO A 95 -16.34 -15.33 2.20
CA PRO A 95 -17.52 -15.10 3.01
C PRO A 95 -17.14 -14.75 4.45
N PHE A 96 -17.92 -13.89 5.07
CA PHE A 96 -17.75 -13.48 6.47
C PHE A 96 -16.40 -12.79 6.76
N HIS A 97 -15.84 -12.11 5.76
CA HIS A 97 -14.53 -11.47 5.85
C HIS A 97 -14.52 -10.33 6.88
N GLU A 98 -13.41 -10.21 7.64
CA GLU A 98 -13.13 -9.14 8.61
C GLU A 98 -14.27 -8.81 9.59
N GLY A 99 -14.86 -9.83 10.18
CA GLY A 99 -15.93 -9.66 11.17
C GLY A 99 -17.34 -9.70 10.60
N GLY A 100 -17.50 -9.96 9.30
CA GLY A 100 -18.81 -10.33 8.74
C GLY A 100 -19.29 -11.66 9.32
N GLY A 101 -20.62 -11.92 9.24
CA GLY A 101 -21.21 -13.15 9.76
C GLY A 101 -22.63 -13.34 9.28
N ILE A 102 -23.23 -14.44 9.73
CA ILE A 102 -24.64 -14.78 9.53
C ILE A 102 -25.33 -15.00 10.87
N SER A 103 -26.58 -14.55 10.98
CA SER A 103 -27.37 -14.62 12.22
C SER A 103 -27.72 -16.05 12.62
N SER A 104 -27.81 -16.98 11.66
CA SER A 104 -28.09 -18.39 11.94
C SER A 104 -26.96 -19.09 12.69
N GLY A 105 -25.71 -18.59 12.59
CA GLY A 105 -24.52 -19.25 13.15
C GLY A 105 -24.14 -20.57 12.49
N LYS A 106 -24.82 -20.98 11.41
CA LYS A 106 -24.62 -22.25 10.69
C LYS A 106 -23.46 -22.16 9.68
N TYR A 107 -22.27 -21.83 10.17
CA TYR A 107 -21.12 -21.57 9.29
C TYR A 107 -20.67 -22.78 8.49
N THR A 108 -20.66 -23.99 9.05
CA THR A 108 -20.27 -25.21 8.34
C THR A 108 -21.20 -25.48 7.18
N GLU A 109 -22.50 -25.39 7.43
CA GLU A 109 -23.54 -25.60 6.41
C GLU A 109 -23.48 -24.50 5.34
N ALA A 110 -23.20 -23.25 5.75
CA ALA A 110 -23.04 -22.14 4.84
C ALA A 110 -21.84 -22.32 3.89
N TYR A 111 -20.68 -22.74 4.40
CA TYR A 111 -19.52 -23.07 3.54
C TYR A 111 -19.83 -24.22 2.60
N ARG A 112 -20.55 -25.23 3.06
CA ARG A 112 -20.96 -26.34 2.21
C ARG A 112 -21.92 -25.89 1.11
N ALA A 113 -22.92 -25.08 1.43
CA ALA A 113 -23.88 -24.55 0.46
C ALA A 113 -23.20 -23.67 -0.60
N ILE A 114 -22.25 -22.82 -0.19
CA ILE A 114 -21.46 -21.99 -1.11
C ILE A 114 -20.63 -22.88 -2.06
N PHE A 115 -20.00 -23.94 -1.53
CA PHE A 115 -19.26 -24.87 -2.37
C PHE A 115 -20.18 -25.63 -3.33
N ASP A 116 -21.31 -26.15 -2.85
CA ASP A 116 -22.24 -26.96 -3.64
C ASP A 116 -22.81 -26.18 -4.84
N VAL A 117 -23.13 -24.88 -4.69
CA VAL A 117 -23.61 -24.07 -5.83
C VAL A 117 -22.49 -23.74 -6.83
N MET A 118 -21.25 -23.56 -6.37
CA MET A 118 -20.09 -23.40 -7.24
C MET A 118 -19.83 -24.71 -8.05
N GLU A 119 -19.87 -25.85 -7.38
CA GLU A 119 -19.70 -27.17 -8.00
C GLU A 119 -20.80 -27.47 -9.01
N ALA A 120 -22.06 -27.11 -8.69
CA ALA A 120 -23.18 -27.26 -9.60
C ALA A 120 -23.05 -26.39 -10.87
N ALA A 121 -22.46 -25.20 -10.73
CA ALA A 121 -22.18 -24.32 -11.86
C ALA A 121 -21.06 -24.85 -12.75
N LYS A 122 -20.02 -25.42 -12.14
CA LYS A 122 -18.88 -26.00 -12.86
C LYS A 122 -18.30 -27.19 -12.09
N GLU A 123 -18.61 -28.39 -12.57
CA GLU A 123 -18.06 -29.64 -11.98
C GLU A 123 -16.52 -29.60 -11.99
N GLY A 124 -15.92 -29.98 -10.88
CA GLY A 124 -14.48 -30.04 -10.71
C GLY A 124 -13.84 -28.67 -10.37
N SER A 125 -14.61 -27.59 -10.27
CA SER A 125 -14.07 -26.28 -9.95
C SER A 125 -13.47 -26.21 -8.55
N GLN A 126 -12.55 -25.27 -8.34
CA GLN A 126 -11.87 -25.05 -7.07
C GLN A 126 -12.19 -23.69 -6.49
N TRP A 127 -12.38 -23.65 -5.20
CA TRP A 127 -12.60 -22.43 -4.45
C TRP A 127 -11.27 -21.86 -3.98
N VAL A 128 -10.96 -20.61 -4.34
CA VAL A 128 -9.81 -19.84 -3.84
C VAL A 128 -10.27 -18.95 -2.70
N ILE A 129 -9.68 -19.10 -1.52
CA ILE A 129 -10.03 -18.35 -0.31
C ILE A 129 -8.79 -17.71 0.31
N GLN A 130 -8.94 -16.48 0.82
CA GLN A 130 -7.87 -15.74 1.48
C GLN A 130 -7.79 -16.06 2.97
N GLN A 131 -6.61 -16.46 3.44
CA GLN A 131 -6.32 -16.52 4.87
C GLN A 131 -5.95 -15.10 5.34
N TRP A 132 -6.97 -14.37 5.77
CA TRP A 132 -6.83 -13.05 6.36
C TRP A 132 -7.71 -12.92 7.59
N GLN A 133 -7.12 -12.63 8.75
CA GLN A 133 -7.81 -12.51 10.04
C GLN A 133 -8.78 -13.68 10.33
N TRP A 134 -8.36 -14.91 10.05
CA TRP A 134 -9.21 -16.07 10.31
C TRP A 134 -9.49 -16.23 11.80
N ASN A 135 -10.76 -16.37 12.12
CA ASN A 135 -11.30 -16.77 13.41
C ASN A 135 -11.79 -18.22 13.36
N TYR A 136 -12.44 -18.64 14.44
CA TYR A 136 -12.99 -20.00 14.53
C TYR A 136 -13.96 -20.31 13.39
N SER A 137 -14.88 -19.41 13.06
CA SER A 137 -15.88 -19.66 12.02
C SER A 137 -15.26 -19.82 10.63
N LYS A 138 -14.27 -18.99 10.28
CA LYS A 138 -13.61 -19.07 8.96
C LYS A 138 -12.81 -20.33 8.74
N LYS A 139 -12.14 -20.82 9.77
CA LYS A 139 -11.38 -22.07 9.66
C LYS A 139 -12.26 -23.31 9.42
N LEU A 140 -13.58 -23.21 9.67
CA LEU A 140 -14.52 -24.31 9.39
C LEU A 140 -14.58 -24.65 7.89
N ALA A 141 -14.24 -23.70 7.00
CA ALA A 141 -14.16 -23.95 5.55
C ALA A 141 -13.23 -25.12 5.21
N LEU A 142 -12.12 -25.31 5.96
CA LEU A 142 -11.16 -26.39 5.70
C LEU A 142 -11.79 -27.80 5.73
N ASN A 143 -12.79 -28.00 6.57
CA ASN A 143 -13.46 -29.29 6.73
C ASN A 143 -14.85 -29.33 6.07
N ALA A 144 -15.47 -28.18 5.83
CA ALA A 144 -16.77 -28.11 5.16
C ALA A 144 -16.66 -28.35 3.66
N VAL A 145 -15.56 -27.94 3.05
CA VAL A 145 -15.27 -28.14 1.63
C VAL A 145 -14.56 -29.47 1.43
N PRO A 146 -14.90 -30.26 0.40
CA PRO A 146 -14.23 -31.53 0.12
C PRO A 146 -12.71 -31.38 -0.04
N ALA A 147 -11.95 -32.40 0.35
CA ALA A 147 -10.48 -32.37 0.30
C ALA A 147 -9.95 -32.03 -1.11
N GLY A 148 -8.97 -31.16 -1.19
CA GLY A 148 -8.34 -30.70 -2.44
C GLY A 148 -9.21 -29.81 -3.31
N ARG A 149 -10.37 -29.33 -2.80
CA ARG A 149 -11.28 -28.47 -3.56
C ARG A 149 -11.25 -26.99 -3.08
N LEU A 150 -10.39 -26.71 -2.10
CA LEU A 150 -10.12 -25.37 -1.59
C LEU A 150 -8.64 -25.05 -1.75
N ILE A 151 -8.32 -23.88 -2.28
CA ILE A 151 -6.97 -23.34 -2.34
C ILE A 151 -6.90 -22.15 -1.37
N VAL A 152 -6.10 -22.29 -0.33
CA VAL A 152 -5.94 -21.25 0.68
C VAL A 152 -4.74 -20.36 0.35
N LEU A 153 -4.99 -19.09 0.16
CA LEU A 153 -3.93 -18.08 0.02
C LEU A 153 -3.50 -17.62 1.42
N ASP A 154 -2.35 -18.08 1.91
CA ASP A 154 -1.77 -17.55 3.17
C ASP A 154 -1.16 -16.19 2.87
N LEU A 155 -1.98 -15.11 2.96
CA LEU A 155 -1.68 -13.81 2.37
C LEU A 155 -0.44 -13.15 2.94
N PHE A 156 -0.19 -13.28 4.24
CA PHE A 156 0.89 -12.54 4.92
C PHE A 156 2.07 -13.45 5.29
N SER A 157 2.42 -14.38 4.38
CA SER A 157 3.50 -15.35 4.60
C SER A 157 4.90 -14.72 4.65
N ASP A 158 5.07 -13.52 4.10
CA ASP A 158 6.31 -12.76 4.21
C ASP A 158 6.55 -12.18 5.62
N GLY A 159 5.48 -11.88 6.36
CA GLY A 159 5.56 -11.32 7.72
C GLY A 159 5.10 -12.29 8.81
N MET A 160 3.93 -12.90 8.65
CA MET A 160 3.28 -13.74 9.66
C MET A 160 2.61 -14.96 9.06
N PRO A 161 3.37 -15.94 8.50
CA PRO A 161 2.82 -17.15 7.92
C PRO A 161 1.97 -17.93 8.94
N LYS A 162 0.91 -18.56 8.48
CA LYS A 162 -0.04 -19.31 9.32
C LYS A 162 -0.02 -20.82 9.08
N PHE A 163 0.89 -21.33 8.26
CA PHE A 163 0.98 -22.75 7.93
C PHE A 163 1.04 -23.65 9.17
N ASP A 164 1.87 -23.31 10.15
CA ASP A 164 1.98 -24.11 11.38
C ASP A 164 0.69 -24.09 12.22
N ALA A 165 0.02 -22.95 12.28
CA ALA A 165 -1.23 -22.80 13.02
C ALA A 165 -2.39 -23.62 12.46
N TYR A 166 -2.34 -23.94 11.15
CA TYR A 166 -3.39 -24.66 10.44
C TYR A 166 -2.91 -26.00 9.83
N ASN A 167 -1.81 -26.56 10.33
CA ASN A 167 -1.24 -27.82 9.85
C ASN A 167 -1.07 -27.84 8.31
N GLY A 168 -0.48 -26.78 7.76
CA GLY A 168 -0.31 -26.61 6.32
C GLY A 168 -1.63 -26.51 5.53
N TYR A 169 -2.74 -26.26 6.21
CA TYR A 169 -4.12 -26.23 5.67
C TYR A 169 -4.67 -27.59 5.20
N ALA A 170 -4.01 -28.70 5.54
CA ALA A 170 -4.52 -30.02 5.17
C ALA A 170 -5.97 -30.23 5.67
N PRO A 171 -6.86 -30.85 4.86
CA PRO A 171 -6.60 -31.60 3.62
C PRO A 171 -6.69 -30.77 2.34
N GLN A 172 -6.61 -29.45 2.44
CA GLN A 172 -6.74 -28.51 1.34
C GLN A 172 -5.37 -28.11 0.79
N ASP A 173 -5.33 -27.56 -0.44
CA ASP A 173 -4.13 -26.97 -1.02
C ASP A 173 -3.92 -25.54 -0.52
N ALA A 174 -2.67 -25.07 -0.55
CA ALA A 174 -2.31 -23.73 -0.11
C ALA A 174 -1.27 -23.07 -1.03
N VAL A 175 -1.24 -21.76 -1.01
CA VAL A 175 -0.25 -20.93 -1.70
C VAL A 175 0.44 -20.03 -0.68
N PHE A 176 1.77 -19.98 -0.72
CA PHE A 176 2.56 -19.04 0.03
C PHE A 176 2.39 -17.66 -0.63
N CYS A 177 1.63 -16.77 0.00
CA CYS A 177 1.41 -15.43 -0.53
C CYS A 177 2.11 -14.37 0.33
N ALA A 178 2.62 -13.33 -0.32
CA ALA A 178 3.16 -12.16 0.34
C ALA A 178 2.27 -10.94 0.12
N ILE A 179 2.14 -10.12 1.16
CA ILE A 179 1.62 -8.75 1.04
C ILE A 179 2.78 -7.79 1.32
N PRO A 180 3.63 -7.51 0.33
CA PRO A 180 4.78 -6.62 0.55
C PRO A 180 4.36 -5.18 0.78
N ASN A 181 3.10 -4.86 0.51
CA ASN A 181 2.54 -3.53 0.53
C ASN A 181 1.07 -3.52 0.96
N PHE A 182 0.75 -2.68 1.93
CA PHE A 182 -0.59 -2.40 2.41
C PHE A 182 -1.01 -0.98 2.00
N GLY A 183 -2.20 -0.83 1.41
CA GLY A 183 -2.72 0.45 0.94
C GLY A 183 -1.96 1.08 -0.21
N GLY A 184 -0.97 0.42 -0.77
CA GLY A 184 -0.07 1.03 -1.76
C GLY A 184 0.83 2.11 -1.18
N ARG A 185 1.10 2.11 0.12
CA ARG A 185 1.90 3.14 0.80
C ARG A 185 3.29 3.27 0.21
N SER A 186 3.73 4.50 0.04
CA SER A 186 5.12 4.80 -0.34
C SER A 186 6.06 4.51 0.82
N GLY A 187 7.26 4.04 0.52
CA GLY A 187 8.33 3.82 1.49
C GLY A 187 9.19 2.61 1.16
N LEU A 188 10.44 2.67 1.55
CA LEU A 188 11.41 1.59 1.34
C LEU A 188 11.34 0.60 2.50
N MET A 189 10.83 -0.58 2.23
CA MET A 189 10.74 -1.67 3.20
C MET A 189 10.75 -3.03 2.49
N GLY A 190 11.36 -4.03 3.11
CA GLY A 190 11.30 -5.40 2.61
C GLY A 190 11.70 -6.42 3.66
N ARG A 191 11.40 -7.69 3.35
CA ARG A 191 11.72 -8.87 4.18
C ARG A 191 12.46 -9.91 3.37
N LEU A 192 13.48 -9.50 2.59
CA LEU A 192 14.11 -10.37 1.59
C LEU A 192 14.59 -11.69 2.18
N ASN A 193 15.35 -11.65 3.28
CA ASN A 193 15.84 -12.85 3.92
C ASN A 193 14.67 -13.70 4.46
N ASN A 194 13.72 -13.07 5.13
CA ASN A 194 12.59 -13.75 5.75
C ASN A 194 11.67 -14.42 4.74
N VAL A 195 11.42 -13.78 3.60
CA VAL A 195 10.63 -14.36 2.50
C VAL A 195 11.28 -15.63 1.96
N ALA A 196 12.59 -15.57 1.68
CA ALA A 196 13.33 -16.74 1.18
C ALA A 196 13.37 -17.87 2.22
N ASP A 197 13.63 -17.54 3.48
CA ASP A 197 13.66 -18.51 4.58
C ASP A 197 12.30 -19.17 4.79
N ASN A 198 11.24 -18.40 4.90
CA ASN A 198 9.88 -18.89 5.12
C ASN A 198 9.43 -19.77 3.96
N TYR A 199 9.61 -19.31 2.72
CA TYR A 199 9.17 -20.07 1.56
C TYR A 199 9.76 -21.49 1.54
N PHE A 200 11.08 -21.63 1.64
CA PHE A 200 11.72 -22.94 1.62
C PHE A 200 11.43 -23.76 2.89
N THR A 201 11.33 -23.14 4.05
CA THR A 201 10.97 -23.81 5.29
C THR A 201 9.60 -24.48 5.19
N TYR A 202 8.59 -23.71 4.77
CA TYR A 202 7.22 -24.23 4.72
C TYR A 202 6.98 -25.15 3.51
N LYS A 203 7.54 -24.84 2.34
CA LYS A 203 7.47 -25.71 1.16
C LYS A 203 8.05 -27.10 1.43
N ASN A 204 9.16 -27.18 2.17
CA ASN A 204 9.78 -28.45 2.52
C ASN A 204 9.02 -29.21 3.62
N LYS A 205 8.27 -28.49 4.47
CA LYS A 205 7.53 -29.07 5.58
C LYS A 205 6.13 -29.58 5.16
N TYR A 206 5.45 -28.85 4.27
CA TYR A 206 4.05 -29.10 3.91
C TYR A 206 3.87 -29.36 2.41
N THR A 207 3.43 -30.57 2.06
CA THR A 207 3.14 -30.96 0.67
C THR A 207 1.91 -30.27 0.08
N THR A 208 1.10 -29.64 0.92
CA THR A 208 -0.07 -28.86 0.54
C THR A 208 0.29 -27.54 -0.16
N ILE A 209 1.52 -27.04 -0.01
CA ILE A 209 1.95 -25.80 -0.65
C ILE A 209 2.24 -26.06 -2.12
N LYS A 210 1.40 -25.50 -3.01
CA LYS A 210 1.45 -25.71 -4.47
C LYS A 210 2.12 -24.60 -5.24
N GLY A 211 2.33 -23.44 -4.61
CA GLY A 211 2.90 -22.29 -5.29
C GLY A 211 3.21 -21.12 -4.38
N ILE A 212 3.65 -20.07 -5.01
CA ILE A 212 3.90 -18.77 -4.40
C ILE A 212 3.10 -17.69 -5.12
N GLY A 213 2.70 -16.64 -4.41
CA GLY A 213 1.95 -15.52 -4.97
C GLY A 213 2.18 -14.24 -4.22
N VAL A 214 1.63 -13.16 -4.74
CA VAL A 214 1.60 -11.85 -4.12
C VAL A 214 0.17 -11.31 -4.11
N ALA A 215 -0.18 -10.61 -3.07
CA ALA A 215 -1.46 -9.92 -2.91
C ALA A 215 -1.23 -8.45 -2.49
N PRO A 216 -0.51 -7.66 -3.29
CA PRO A 216 -0.24 -6.26 -2.95
C PRO A 216 -1.51 -5.43 -3.14
N GLU A 217 -1.71 -4.44 -2.27
CA GLU A 217 -2.81 -3.47 -2.44
C GLU A 217 -2.48 -2.36 -3.45
N ALA A 218 -1.22 -2.28 -3.90
CA ALA A 218 -0.73 -1.59 -5.10
C ALA A 218 0.66 -2.11 -5.48
N ILE A 219 1.16 -1.74 -6.65
CA ILE A 219 2.38 -2.32 -7.24
C ILE A 219 3.56 -1.34 -7.37
N GLU A 220 3.35 -0.05 -7.10
CA GLU A 220 4.40 0.97 -7.26
C GLU A 220 5.33 1.00 -6.05
N GLN A 221 6.10 -0.08 -5.81
CA GLN A 221 7.03 -0.12 -4.67
C GLN A 221 8.13 -1.14 -4.85
N THR A 222 9.20 -0.90 -4.15
CA THR A 222 10.39 -1.74 -3.88
C THR A 222 10.52 -2.95 -4.80
N PRO A 223 10.87 -2.78 -6.08
CA PRO A 223 10.82 -3.83 -7.11
C PRO A 223 11.59 -5.11 -6.75
N VAL A 224 12.68 -4.97 -5.99
CA VAL A 224 13.53 -6.09 -5.56
C VAL A 224 12.76 -7.18 -4.80
N VAL A 225 11.73 -6.80 -4.06
CA VAL A 225 10.90 -7.74 -3.28
C VAL A 225 10.11 -8.64 -4.21
N TYR A 226 9.49 -8.05 -5.25
CA TYR A 226 8.72 -8.80 -6.25
C TYR A 226 9.63 -9.69 -7.10
N ASP A 227 10.79 -9.19 -7.52
CA ASP A 227 11.77 -9.98 -8.26
C ASP A 227 12.19 -11.22 -7.49
N LEU A 228 12.47 -11.10 -6.19
CA LEU A 228 12.78 -12.25 -5.35
C LEU A 228 11.63 -13.24 -5.30
N ILE A 229 10.43 -12.78 -4.94
CA ILE A 229 9.26 -13.63 -4.76
C ILE A 229 8.97 -14.45 -6.02
N PHE A 230 9.01 -13.83 -7.19
CA PHE A 230 8.72 -14.52 -8.45
C PHE A 230 9.87 -15.42 -8.96
N GLN A 231 11.08 -15.28 -8.43
CA GLN A 231 12.20 -16.17 -8.74
C GLN A 231 12.25 -17.42 -7.84
N LEU A 232 11.78 -17.31 -6.57
CA LEU A 232 11.87 -18.42 -5.59
C LEU A 232 11.24 -19.74 -6.08
N PRO A 233 10.09 -19.79 -6.79
CA PRO A 233 9.51 -21.06 -7.25
C PRO A 233 10.40 -21.83 -8.22
N TRP A 234 11.26 -21.15 -8.95
CA TRP A 234 12.16 -21.71 -9.96
C TRP A 234 13.50 -22.19 -9.38
N MET A 235 13.72 -21.95 -8.07
CA MET A 235 14.93 -22.35 -7.38
C MET A 235 14.71 -23.68 -6.66
N GLY A 236 15.69 -24.59 -6.75
CA GLY A 236 15.64 -25.89 -6.06
C GLY A 236 15.87 -25.79 -4.55
N SER A 237 16.51 -24.74 -4.09
CA SER A 237 16.84 -24.48 -2.69
C SER A 237 16.94 -22.97 -2.43
N LYS A 238 16.98 -22.60 -1.16
CA LYS A 238 17.19 -21.20 -0.75
C LYS A 238 18.47 -20.64 -1.39
N PRO A 239 18.41 -19.49 -2.08
CA PRO A 239 19.60 -18.87 -2.67
C PRO A 239 20.53 -18.31 -1.58
N ASP A 240 21.82 -18.15 -1.94
CA ASP A 240 22.70 -17.24 -1.23
C ASP A 240 22.18 -15.81 -1.47
N MET A 241 21.61 -15.21 -0.44
CA MET A 241 20.95 -13.91 -0.54
C MET A 241 21.92 -12.77 -0.83
N GLN A 242 23.20 -12.88 -0.42
CA GLN A 242 24.23 -11.90 -0.76
C GLN A 242 24.56 -11.95 -2.26
N ALA A 243 24.80 -13.15 -2.79
CA ALA A 243 25.05 -13.33 -4.21
C ALA A 243 23.82 -12.93 -5.05
N TRP A 244 22.62 -13.27 -4.57
CA TRP A 244 21.37 -12.93 -5.27
C TRP A 244 21.19 -11.43 -5.41
N VAL A 245 21.37 -10.64 -4.33
CA VAL A 245 21.16 -9.18 -4.39
C VAL A 245 22.23 -8.47 -5.21
N LYS A 246 23.46 -9.00 -5.25
CA LYS A 246 24.52 -8.48 -6.15
C LYS A 246 24.16 -8.71 -7.62
N ASN A 247 23.64 -9.88 -7.94
CA ASN A 247 23.16 -10.19 -9.30
C ASN A 247 21.96 -9.31 -9.68
N TYR A 248 21.05 -9.05 -8.73
CA TYR A 248 19.94 -8.12 -8.92
C TYR A 248 20.45 -6.72 -9.29
N ALA A 249 21.43 -6.18 -8.57
CA ALA A 249 22.02 -4.86 -8.86
C ALA A 249 22.62 -4.81 -10.27
N THR A 250 23.36 -5.86 -10.66
CA THR A 250 23.95 -5.99 -12.00
C THR A 250 22.87 -6.01 -13.09
N ALA A 251 21.82 -6.80 -12.92
CA ALA A 251 20.72 -6.88 -13.88
C ALA A 251 19.94 -5.56 -13.97
N ARG A 252 19.67 -4.92 -12.82
CA ARG A 252 18.89 -3.69 -12.72
C ARG A 252 19.54 -2.51 -13.44
N TYR A 253 20.87 -2.39 -13.36
CA TYR A 253 21.62 -1.31 -13.99
C TYR A 253 22.33 -1.71 -15.29
N GLY A 254 22.32 -2.99 -15.63
CA GLY A 254 22.96 -3.50 -16.83
C GLY A 254 24.50 -3.42 -16.81
N ALA A 255 25.10 -3.33 -15.62
CA ALA A 255 26.53 -3.19 -15.44
C ALA A 255 27.03 -3.95 -14.20
N ASP A 256 28.13 -4.65 -14.33
CA ASP A 256 28.86 -5.26 -13.21
C ASP A 256 29.64 -4.16 -12.46
N ASN A 257 29.03 -3.62 -11.40
CA ASN A 257 29.57 -2.52 -10.62
C ASN A 257 29.61 -2.89 -9.14
N ALA A 258 30.80 -3.13 -8.62
CA ALA A 258 31.00 -3.59 -7.25
C ALA A 258 30.45 -2.62 -6.19
N VAL A 259 30.51 -1.30 -6.43
CA VAL A 259 30.01 -0.30 -5.47
C VAL A 259 28.47 -0.28 -5.44
N ALA A 260 27.82 -0.42 -6.60
CA ALA A 260 26.36 -0.56 -6.66
C ALA A 260 25.90 -1.87 -6.03
N GLN A 261 26.63 -2.98 -6.24
CA GLN A 261 26.37 -4.27 -5.59
C GLN A 261 26.50 -4.18 -4.06
N GLU A 262 27.52 -3.47 -3.56
CA GLU A 262 27.70 -3.23 -2.13
C GLU A 262 26.57 -2.36 -1.55
N ALA A 263 26.11 -1.33 -2.27
CA ALA A 263 24.97 -0.53 -1.86
C ALA A 263 23.71 -1.41 -1.65
N TRP A 264 23.41 -2.30 -2.59
CA TRP A 264 22.29 -3.22 -2.49
C TRP A 264 22.46 -4.26 -1.36
N GLU A 265 23.68 -4.70 -1.08
CA GLU A 265 23.96 -5.59 0.05
C GLU A 265 23.70 -4.87 1.40
N LEU A 266 24.10 -3.60 1.53
CA LEU A 266 23.77 -2.78 2.70
C LEU A 266 22.25 -2.62 2.88
N LEU A 267 21.50 -2.38 1.79
CA LEU A 267 20.04 -2.33 1.84
C LEU A 267 19.44 -3.67 2.27
N ARG A 268 19.94 -4.78 1.74
CA ARG A 268 19.49 -6.13 2.13
C ARG A 268 19.74 -6.41 3.61
N GLN A 269 20.86 -5.98 4.18
CA GLN A 269 21.14 -6.13 5.60
C GLN A 269 20.38 -5.13 6.48
N GLY A 270 20.06 -3.96 5.95
CA GLY A 270 19.39 -2.84 6.63
C GLY A 270 17.88 -2.82 6.44
N VAL A 271 17.40 -1.91 5.60
CA VAL A 271 15.96 -1.58 5.44
C VAL A 271 15.14 -2.64 4.72
N LEU A 272 15.78 -3.57 4.02
CA LEU A 272 15.13 -4.71 3.37
C LEU A 272 15.23 -5.99 4.20
N ASN A 273 15.62 -5.89 5.48
CA ASN A 273 15.79 -7.01 6.40
C ASN A 273 14.84 -6.95 7.60
N TYR A 274 13.56 -6.71 7.33
CA TYR A 274 12.56 -6.88 8.38
C TYR A 274 12.32 -8.37 8.62
N GLY A 275 12.11 -8.72 9.90
CA GLY A 275 11.85 -10.09 10.32
C GLY A 275 10.36 -10.45 10.27
N ALA A 276 10.06 -11.57 10.94
CA ALA A 276 8.69 -12.03 11.16
C ALA A 276 8.00 -11.14 12.19
N ASP A 277 7.19 -10.23 11.75
CA ASP A 277 6.42 -9.31 12.58
C ASP A 277 5.07 -8.93 11.94
N ALA A 278 4.23 -8.25 12.71
CA ALA A 278 2.91 -7.80 12.27
C ALA A 278 2.92 -6.41 11.62
N ILE A 279 4.08 -5.86 11.28
CA ILE A 279 4.17 -4.54 10.64
C ILE A 279 3.59 -4.63 9.24
N GLN A 280 2.51 -3.90 9.03
CA GLN A 280 1.86 -3.74 7.73
C GLN A 280 2.55 -2.58 6.98
N GLY A 281 3.71 -2.88 6.41
CA GLY A 281 4.52 -1.88 5.74
C GLY A 281 4.20 -1.69 4.25
N PRO A 282 4.81 -0.75 3.60
CA PRO A 282 5.64 0.30 4.19
C PRO A 282 4.89 1.15 5.21
N VAL A 283 5.65 1.79 6.10
CA VAL A 283 5.08 2.71 7.08
C VAL A 283 5.07 4.13 6.55
N GLU A 284 4.15 4.92 7.04
CA GLU A 284 4.07 6.34 6.71
C GLU A 284 5.32 7.08 7.20
N ASP A 285 5.82 8.01 6.40
CA ASP A 285 6.81 8.98 6.86
C ASP A 285 6.18 9.90 7.92
N VAL A 286 6.99 10.45 8.83
CA VAL A 286 6.48 11.28 9.94
C VAL A 286 5.68 12.50 9.47
N TRP A 287 6.04 13.09 8.35
CA TRP A 287 5.31 14.23 7.78
C TRP A 287 3.92 13.85 7.26
N GLY A 288 3.67 12.59 6.91
CA GLY A 288 2.36 12.09 6.51
C GLY A 288 1.42 11.84 7.68
N ALA A 289 1.94 11.69 8.90
CA ALA A 289 1.10 11.56 10.08
C ALA A 289 0.30 12.85 10.35
N ARG A 290 -0.87 12.74 10.97
CA ARG A 290 -1.51 13.95 11.53
C ARG A 290 -0.61 14.56 12.59
N PRO A 291 -0.37 15.88 12.53
CA PRO A 291 0.61 16.54 13.36
C PRO A 291 0.36 16.36 14.86
N ASN A 292 1.38 15.91 15.55
CA ASN A 292 1.55 15.95 16.99
C ASN A 292 3.02 15.70 17.28
N LEU A 293 3.53 16.16 18.43
CA LEU A 293 4.96 16.03 18.77
C LEU A 293 5.39 14.60 19.11
N ASP A 294 4.42 13.70 19.31
CA ASP A 294 4.64 12.27 19.50
C ASP A 294 4.36 11.44 18.25
N ALA A 295 4.23 12.10 17.09
CA ALA A 295 4.04 11.40 15.83
C ALA A 295 5.25 10.52 15.50
N TYR A 296 4.96 9.31 15.06
CA TYR A 296 5.96 8.35 14.62
C TYR A 296 5.64 7.92 13.19
N PRO A 297 6.64 7.42 12.46
CA PRO A 297 6.36 6.61 11.29
C PRO A 297 5.42 5.47 11.71
N ALA A 298 4.18 5.50 11.23
CA ALA A 298 3.14 4.58 11.66
C ALA A 298 2.32 4.11 10.47
N SER A 299 1.70 2.95 10.59
CA SER A 299 0.61 2.59 9.68
C SER A 299 -0.67 3.28 10.12
N ALA A 300 -1.58 3.57 9.19
CA ALA A 300 -2.90 4.15 9.45
C ALA A 300 -3.71 3.37 10.51
N TRP A 301 -3.43 2.09 10.70
CA TRP A 301 -4.01 1.24 11.73
C TRP A 301 -3.39 1.42 13.12
N GLY A 302 -2.53 2.42 13.31
CA GLY A 302 -1.92 2.73 14.60
C GLY A 302 -1.00 1.63 15.13
N LYS A 303 -0.59 0.70 14.29
CA LYS A 303 0.52 -0.21 14.59
C LYS A 303 1.80 0.60 14.40
N THR A 304 2.11 1.39 15.39
CA THR A 304 3.40 2.04 15.52
C THR A 304 4.48 0.98 15.39
N ILE A 305 5.41 1.23 14.53
CA ILE A 305 6.69 0.55 14.62
C ILE A 305 7.18 0.86 16.03
N ASN A 306 7.38 -0.21 16.78
CA ASN A 306 7.84 -0.08 18.14
C ASN A 306 9.11 0.76 18.14
N HIS A 307 9.04 1.90 18.76
CA HIS A 307 10.06 2.94 18.74
C HIS A 307 11.39 2.52 19.33
N ALA A 308 11.42 1.48 20.17
CA ALA A 308 12.67 0.88 20.62
C ALA A 308 13.39 0.14 19.50
N GLY A 309 12.64 -0.25 18.48
CA GLY A 309 13.20 -0.88 17.30
C GLY A 309 12.99 -0.03 16.07
N ALA A 310 12.94 1.29 16.21
CA ALA A 310 12.65 2.20 15.10
C ALA A 310 12.95 1.58 13.74
N VAL A 311 12.20 1.95 12.73
CA VAL A 311 12.44 1.53 11.34
C VAL A 311 13.93 1.55 11.06
N TYR A 312 14.61 2.48 11.70
CA TYR A 312 16.04 2.67 11.61
C TYR A 312 16.70 2.65 12.99
N THR A 313 17.24 1.48 13.40
CA THR A 313 18.30 1.47 14.42
C THR A 313 19.48 2.31 13.91
N LYS A 314 20.40 2.67 14.81
CA LYS A 314 21.61 3.42 14.44
C LYS A 314 22.37 2.71 13.29
N GLU A 315 22.47 1.40 13.34
CA GLU A 315 23.14 0.58 12.32
C GLU A 315 22.38 0.58 10.99
N ARG A 316 21.07 0.40 11.02
CA ARG A 316 20.24 0.46 9.79
C ARG A 316 20.25 1.84 9.15
N ARG A 317 20.23 2.89 9.95
CA ARG A 317 20.39 4.27 9.48
C ARG A 317 21.70 4.45 8.74
N GLN A 318 22.82 4.01 9.34
CA GLN A 318 24.12 4.12 8.70
C GLN A 318 24.16 3.35 7.38
N MET A 319 23.68 2.09 7.36
CA MET A 319 23.59 1.28 6.14
C MET A 319 22.76 1.97 5.04
N LEU A 320 21.66 2.62 5.38
CA LEU A 320 20.82 3.33 4.42
C LEU A 320 21.55 4.55 3.85
N ILE A 321 22.19 5.35 4.69
CA ILE A 321 22.93 6.53 4.26
C ILE A 321 24.14 6.11 3.40
N ASP A 322 24.91 5.11 3.84
CA ASP A 322 26.06 4.58 3.10
C ASP A 322 25.65 4.03 1.73
N ALA A 323 24.55 3.25 1.68
CA ALA A 323 24.01 2.73 0.43
C ALA A 323 23.61 3.87 -0.53
N THR A 324 23.01 4.93 0.01
CA THR A 324 22.58 6.10 -0.77
C THR A 324 23.80 6.83 -1.38
N TYR A 325 24.84 7.11 -0.57
CA TYR A 325 26.06 7.73 -1.07
C TYR A 325 26.81 6.85 -2.07
N LYS A 326 26.93 5.54 -1.78
CA LYS A 326 27.56 4.58 -2.71
C LYS A 326 26.84 4.59 -4.04
N LEU A 327 25.53 4.44 -4.07
CA LEU A 327 24.78 4.42 -5.32
C LEU A 327 24.87 5.76 -6.06
N LEU A 328 24.71 6.89 -5.35
CA LEU A 328 24.82 8.24 -5.92
C LEU A 328 26.18 8.46 -6.58
N SER A 329 27.28 7.99 -5.97
CA SER A 329 28.64 8.12 -6.50
C SER A 329 28.84 7.41 -7.84
N GLN A 330 27.99 6.44 -8.19
CA GLN A 330 28.09 5.63 -9.41
C GLN A 330 27.37 6.23 -10.62
N SER A 331 26.82 7.43 -10.50
CA SER A 331 26.03 8.09 -11.56
C SER A 331 26.72 8.18 -12.94
N LYS A 332 28.05 8.25 -12.95
CA LYS A 332 28.86 8.23 -14.18
C LYS A 332 29.45 6.85 -14.48
N ALA A 333 29.91 6.13 -13.44
CA ALA A 333 30.60 4.85 -13.58
C ALA A 333 29.71 3.73 -14.13
N LEU A 334 28.41 3.78 -13.89
CA LEU A 334 27.44 2.85 -14.46
C LEU A 334 27.24 3.00 -15.98
N GLY A 335 27.70 4.10 -16.59
CA GLY A 335 27.61 4.30 -18.04
C GLY A 335 26.18 4.29 -18.58
N LEU A 336 25.20 4.72 -17.79
CA LEU A 336 23.78 4.65 -18.12
C LEU A 336 23.43 5.48 -19.35
N LYS A 337 22.80 4.83 -20.32
CA LYS A 337 22.34 5.52 -21.53
C LYS A 337 21.08 6.32 -21.22
N LYS A 338 21.07 7.61 -21.59
CA LYS A 338 19.92 8.49 -21.42
C LYS A 338 18.66 7.91 -22.07
N GLY A 339 17.57 7.87 -21.32
CA GLY A 339 16.28 7.32 -21.74
C GLY A 339 16.20 5.79 -21.73
N SER A 340 17.23 5.09 -21.25
CA SER A 340 17.19 3.64 -21.07
C SER A 340 16.40 3.26 -19.82
N ILE A 341 15.94 2.01 -19.77
CA ILE A 341 15.29 1.46 -18.59
C ILE A 341 16.25 1.42 -17.39
N GLN A 342 17.53 1.19 -17.61
CA GLN A 342 18.55 1.19 -16.57
C GLN A 342 18.72 2.57 -15.92
N GLU A 343 18.71 3.65 -16.72
CA GLU A 343 18.70 5.02 -16.20
C GLU A 343 17.42 5.30 -15.42
N SER A 344 16.26 4.86 -15.93
CA SER A 344 14.99 4.99 -15.23
C SER A 344 15.01 4.27 -13.88
N ASN A 345 15.50 3.03 -13.84
CA ASN A 345 15.65 2.25 -12.62
C ASN A 345 16.58 2.95 -11.61
N TYR A 346 17.72 3.43 -12.08
CA TYR A 346 18.69 4.12 -11.24
C TYR A 346 18.11 5.39 -10.61
N ASN A 347 17.43 6.23 -11.41
CA ASN A 347 16.81 7.44 -10.91
C ASN A 347 15.64 7.13 -9.94
N TYR A 348 14.89 6.07 -10.19
CA TYR A 348 13.83 5.60 -9.29
C TYR A 348 14.44 5.23 -7.91
N ASP A 349 15.48 4.39 -7.91
CA ASP A 349 16.13 3.94 -6.69
C ASP A 349 16.75 5.10 -5.89
N LEU A 350 17.37 6.06 -6.55
CA LEU A 350 17.87 7.27 -5.88
C LEU A 350 16.76 8.07 -5.20
N VAL A 351 15.57 8.17 -5.82
CA VAL A 351 14.44 8.88 -5.21
C VAL A 351 13.86 8.12 -4.02
N GLU A 352 13.81 6.79 -4.08
CA GLU A 352 13.40 5.98 -2.92
C GLU A 352 14.40 6.12 -1.76
N LEU A 353 15.69 5.93 -2.03
CA LEU A 353 16.73 6.00 -1.01
C LEU A 353 16.83 7.38 -0.38
N GLY A 354 16.93 8.43 -1.19
CA GLY A 354 16.98 9.81 -0.70
C GLY A 354 15.75 10.18 0.12
N GLY A 355 14.57 9.76 -0.35
CA GLY A 355 13.31 9.93 0.39
C GLY A 355 13.33 9.25 1.75
N ALA A 356 13.82 8.02 1.82
CA ALA A 356 13.91 7.26 3.08
C ALA A 356 14.92 7.89 4.06
N VAL A 357 16.07 8.36 3.59
CA VAL A 357 17.05 9.09 4.42
C VAL A 357 16.44 10.36 5.01
N MET A 358 15.73 11.14 4.18
CA MET A 358 15.11 12.39 4.63
C MET A 358 13.92 12.15 5.57
N ALA A 359 13.16 11.07 5.39
CA ALA A 359 12.07 10.69 6.29
C ALA A 359 12.58 10.33 7.70
N ASP A 360 13.70 9.62 7.79
CA ASP A 360 14.33 9.32 9.07
C ASP A 360 14.90 10.60 9.73
N TYR A 361 15.47 11.50 8.95
CA TYR A 361 15.92 12.80 9.45
C TYR A 361 14.74 13.67 9.95
N ALA A 362 13.62 13.68 9.25
CA ALA A 362 12.42 14.39 9.68
C ALA A 362 11.94 13.92 11.05
N TYR A 363 12.03 12.63 11.32
CA TYR A 363 11.71 12.07 12.62
C TYR A 363 12.67 12.57 13.73
N ASP A 364 13.96 12.61 13.45
CA ASP A 364 14.95 13.16 14.40
C ASP A 364 14.70 14.66 14.67
N LEU A 365 14.36 15.44 13.65
CA LEU A 365 13.98 16.85 13.81
C LEU A 365 12.74 17.01 14.69
N LEU A 366 11.69 16.22 14.48
CA LEU A 366 10.47 16.29 15.29
C LEU A 366 10.74 15.99 16.77
N ARG A 367 11.56 14.98 17.05
CA ARG A 367 12.01 14.69 18.42
C ARG A 367 12.80 15.86 19.02
N GLY A 368 13.65 16.49 18.21
CA GLY A 368 14.39 17.69 18.61
C GLY A 368 13.48 18.88 18.87
N ILE A 369 12.42 19.08 18.10
CA ILE A 369 11.39 20.10 18.32
C ILE A 369 10.68 19.86 19.65
N LYS A 370 10.26 18.61 19.92
CA LYS A 370 9.63 18.24 21.19
C LYS A 370 10.53 18.55 22.37
N ALA A 371 11.79 18.12 22.34
CA ALA A 371 12.76 18.36 23.41
C ALA A 371 13.02 19.87 23.63
N ALA A 372 13.12 20.66 22.56
CA ALA A 372 13.29 22.11 22.66
C ALA A 372 12.06 22.80 23.27
N LYS A 373 10.85 22.37 22.88
CA LYS A 373 9.61 22.86 23.48
C LYS A 373 9.54 22.57 24.98
N GLU A 374 9.85 21.34 25.38
CA GLU A 374 9.87 20.93 26.79
C GLU A 374 10.89 21.73 27.60
N ALA A 375 12.08 21.98 27.06
CA ALA A 375 13.13 22.75 27.71
C ALA A 375 12.78 24.25 27.87
N ALA A 376 12.12 24.85 26.86
CA ALA A 376 11.73 26.25 26.87
C ALA A 376 10.45 26.54 27.69
N GLY A 377 9.64 25.52 28.00
CA GLY A 377 8.41 25.65 28.77
C GLY A 377 7.38 26.56 28.08
N GLU A 378 6.76 27.47 28.82
CA GLU A 378 5.68 28.33 28.29
C GLU A 378 6.15 29.32 27.20
N ASN A 379 7.44 29.64 27.16
CA ASN A 379 8.02 30.59 26.20
C ASN A 379 8.56 29.92 24.92
N PHE A 380 8.20 28.68 24.66
CA PHE A 380 8.77 27.91 23.56
C PHE A 380 8.60 28.55 22.17
N SER A 381 7.49 29.23 21.94
CA SER A 381 7.20 29.85 20.63
C SER A 381 8.22 30.91 20.21
N THR A 382 8.94 31.51 21.16
CA THR A 382 10.01 32.50 20.93
C THR A 382 11.41 31.93 21.16
N ASP A 383 11.53 30.69 21.59
CA ASP A 383 12.82 30.04 21.79
C ASP A 383 13.56 29.80 20.47
N ALA A 384 14.82 30.19 20.39
CA ALA A 384 15.60 30.11 19.17
C ALA A 384 15.86 28.67 18.71
N THR A 385 16.06 27.74 19.66
CA THR A 385 16.29 26.33 19.34
C THR A 385 15.03 25.67 18.79
N TYR A 386 13.89 25.95 19.42
CA TYR A 386 12.59 25.45 18.96
C TYR A 386 12.27 25.99 17.56
N THR A 387 12.35 27.30 17.35
CA THR A 387 11.99 27.94 16.07
C THR A 387 12.92 27.47 14.93
N THR A 388 14.23 27.36 15.20
CA THR A 388 15.19 26.85 14.20
C THR A 388 14.85 25.42 13.76
N ARG A 389 14.54 24.52 14.71
CA ARG A 389 14.21 23.12 14.39
C ARG A 389 12.86 22.98 13.70
N ARG A 390 11.86 23.76 14.13
CA ARG A 390 10.55 23.82 13.46
C ARG A 390 10.70 24.24 12.01
N ASP A 391 11.41 25.34 11.77
CA ASP A 391 11.59 25.89 10.43
C ASP A 391 12.41 24.93 9.54
N ALA A 392 13.38 24.23 10.11
CA ALA A 392 14.12 23.19 9.39
C ALA A 392 13.24 21.99 9.02
N PHE A 393 12.33 21.57 9.90
CA PHE A 393 11.38 20.49 9.61
C PHE A 393 10.42 20.87 8.47
N LEU A 394 9.87 22.07 8.50
CA LEU A 394 8.99 22.56 7.43
C LEU A 394 9.75 22.73 6.10
N ALA A 395 10.96 23.27 6.14
CA ALA A 395 11.82 23.40 4.96
C ALA A 395 12.20 22.04 4.37
N LEU A 396 12.47 21.03 5.21
CA LEU A 396 12.78 19.68 4.76
C LEU A 396 11.63 19.08 3.95
N ILE A 397 10.39 19.22 4.39
CA ILE A 397 9.21 18.72 3.65
C ILE A 397 9.14 19.37 2.26
N ALA A 398 9.36 20.69 2.19
CA ALA A 398 9.36 21.42 0.91
C ALA A 398 10.52 20.99 -0.02
N ASP A 399 11.72 20.78 0.52
CA ASP A 399 12.88 20.33 -0.27
C ASP A 399 12.67 18.89 -0.80
N VAL A 400 12.08 18.01 0.02
CA VAL A 400 11.75 16.64 -0.41
C VAL A 400 10.66 16.65 -1.49
N ASP A 401 9.70 17.57 -1.43
CA ASP A 401 8.72 17.75 -2.51
C ASP A 401 9.39 18.03 -3.85
N VAL A 402 10.34 18.97 -3.88
CA VAL A 402 11.12 19.29 -5.09
C VAL A 402 11.91 18.08 -5.58
N PHE A 403 12.59 17.37 -4.67
CA PHE A 403 13.37 16.19 -5.01
C PHE A 403 12.50 15.07 -5.61
N LYS A 404 11.38 14.74 -4.98
CA LYS A 404 10.43 13.74 -5.48
C LYS A 404 9.91 14.09 -6.88
N GLY A 405 9.75 15.39 -7.16
CA GLY A 405 9.33 15.91 -8.47
C GLY A 405 10.28 15.60 -9.64
N THR A 406 11.50 15.14 -9.38
CA THR A 406 12.47 14.77 -10.42
C THR A 406 12.15 13.45 -11.14
N ASN A 407 11.23 12.65 -10.59
CA ASN A 407 10.86 11.35 -11.17
C ASN A 407 9.35 11.21 -11.30
N LEU A 408 8.90 10.77 -12.47
CA LEU A 408 7.48 10.60 -12.80
C LEU A 408 6.71 9.77 -11.76
N ASN A 409 7.30 8.69 -11.26
CA ASN A 409 6.64 7.75 -10.36
C ASN A 409 6.40 8.31 -8.95
N PHE A 410 6.97 9.46 -8.64
CA PHE A 410 6.82 10.14 -7.35
C PHE A 410 6.11 11.49 -7.49
N ARG A 411 5.28 11.64 -8.51
CA ARG A 411 4.49 12.86 -8.73
C ARG A 411 3.00 12.60 -8.59
N LEU A 412 2.33 13.42 -7.81
CA LEU A 412 0.88 13.44 -7.73
C LEU A 412 0.23 13.65 -9.11
N GLY A 413 0.91 14.43 -9.97
CA GLY A 413 0.45 14.69 -11.33
C GLY A 413 0.30 13.44 -12.19
N LYS A 414 1.12 12.41 -12.01
CA LYS A 414 0.92 11.12 -12.70
C LYS A 414 -0.46 10.55 -12.36
N TRP A 415 -0.77 10.47 -11.08
CA TRP A 415 -2.02 9.90 -10.56
C TRP A 415 -3.26 10.71 -10.95
N THR A 416 -3.19 12.03 -10.82
CA THR A 416 -4.34 12.91 -11.10
C THR A 416 -4.58 13.10 -12.59
N GLU A 417 -3.54 13.20 -13.43
CA GLU A 417 -3.71 13.27 -14.88
C GLU A 417 -4.22 11.96 -15.47
N GLU A 418 -3.79 10.80 -14.96
CA GLU A 418 -4.35 9.50 -15.37
C GLU A 418 -5.86 9.41 -15.10
N ALA A 419 -6.30 9.93 -13.95
CA ALA A 419 -7.74 10.02 -13.63
C ALA A 419 -8.48 10.97 -14.60
N ARG A 420 -7.89 12.11 -14.95
CA ARG A 420 -8.45 13.06 -15.92
C ARG A 420 -8.47 12.48 -17.33
N ASP A 421 -7.42 11.80 -17.75
CA ASP A 421 -7.36 11.13 -19.05
C ASP A 421 -8.44 10.04 -19.16
N ALA A 422 -8.62 9.24 -18.11
CA ALA A 422 -9.69 8.24 -18.06
C ALA A 422 -11.08 8.87 -18.15
N ALA A 423 -11.31 10.00 -17.46
CA ALA A 423 -12.57 10.74 -17.58
C ALA A 423 -12.79 11.28 -18.99
N ALA A 424 -11.76 11.82 -19.63
CA ALA A 424 -11.84 12.34 -21.00
C ALA A 424 -12.15 11.24 -22.03
N GLU A 425 -11.55 10.07 -21.84
CA GLU A 425 -11.81 8.90 -22.69
C GLU A 425 -13.26 8.40 -22.56
N VAL A 426 -13.79 8.38 -21.32
CA VAL A 426 -15.14 7.86 -21.05
C VAL A 426 -16.25 8.84 -21.45
N TYR A 427 -16.11 10.10 -21.06
CA TYR A 427 -17.20 11.10 -21.10
C TYR A 427 -16.90 12.27 -22.04
N GLY A 428 -15.79 12.22 -22.75
CA GLY A 428 -15.27 13.37 -23.47
C GLY A 428 -14.54 14.36 -22.56
N ALA A 429 -13.72 15.21 -23.14
CA ALA A 429 -12.85 16.13 -22.40
C ALA A 429 -13.64 17.32 -21.82
N THR A 430 -14.52 17.07 -20.83
CA THR A 430 -15.18 18.14 -20.07
C THR A 430 -14.44 18.39 -18.76
N THR A 431 -14.31 19.65 -18.38
CA THR A 431 -13.68 20.03 -17.10
C THR A 431 -14.42 19.42 -15.91
N ALA A 432 -15.75 19.39 -15.94
CA ALA A 432 -16.56 18.91 -14.84
C ALA A 432 -16.35 17.41 -14.54
N THR A 433 -16.30 16.56 -15.57
CA THR A 433 -16.04 15.12 -15.41
C THR A 433 -14.59 14.85 -15.02
N ALA A 434 -13.64 15.57 -15.59
CA ALA A 434 -12.23 15.47 -15.21
C ALA A 434 -12.01 15.86 -13.75
N ASP A 435 -12.62 16.96 -13.30
CA ASP A 435 -12.57 17.42 -11.90
C ASP A 435 -13.22 16.41 -10.96
N TRP A 436 -14.34 15.79 -11.35
CA TRP A 436 -15.01 14.78 -10.54
C TRP A 436 -14.11 13.53 -10.34
N TYR A 437 -13.46 13.05 -11.41
CA TYR A 437 -12.54 11.91 -11.34
C TYR A 437 -11.30 12.21 -10.49
N GLU A 438 -10.71 13.40 -10.66
CA GLU A 438 -9.57 13.80 -9.85
C GLU A 438 -9.95 13.94 -8.37
N PHE A 439 -10.95 14.76 -8.07
CA PHE A 439 -11.26 15.15 -6.70
C PHE A 439 -12.00 14.05 -5.92
N ASN A 440 -13.03 13.43 -6.51
CA ASN A 440 -13.85 12.48 -5.77
C ASN A 440 -13.41 11.02 -5.92
N ASN A 441 -12.37 10.76 -6.70
CA ASN A 441 -11.81 9.43 -6.87
C ASN A 441 -10.30 9.43 -6.62
N ALA A 442 -9.49 10.02 -7.49
CA ALA A 442 -8.03 9.91 -7.39
C ALA A 442 -7.47 10.47 -6.08
N ARG A 443 -7.84 11.70 -5.68
CA ARG A 443 -7.36 12.30 -4.44
C ARG A 443 -7.91 11.63 -3.20
N THR A 444 -9.18 11.24 -3.18
CA THR A 444 -9.80 10.56 -2.03
C THR A 444 -9.15 9.21 -1.77
N LEU A 445 -8.82 8.45 -2.80
CA LEU A 445 -8.19 7.12 -2.65
C LEU A 445 -6.84 7.15 -1.93
N ILE A 446 -6.10 8.25 -2.01
CA ILE A 446 -4.77 8.37 -1.38
C ILE A 446 -4.76 9.28 -0.14
N THR A 447 -5.91 9.80 0.27
CA THR A 447 -6.04 10.70 1.43
C THR A 447 -7.23 10.34 2.32
N THR A 448 -8.46 10.74 1.94
CA THR A 448 -9.68 10.59 2.74
C THR A 448 -10.63 9.57 2.13
N TRP A 449 -10.77 8.42 2.77
CA TRP A 449 -11.76 7.43 2.33
C TRP A 449 -13.09 7.65 3.05
N GLY A 450 -14.02 8.32 2.37
CA GLY A 450 -15.37 8.58 2.90
C GLY A 450 -15.45 9.79 3.83
N ASP A 451 -16.48 9.81 4.65
CA ASP A 451 -16.80 10.91 5.55
C ASP A 451 -16.04 10.84 6.89
N TYR A 452 -16.41 11.73 7.80
CA TYR A 452 -15.77 11.86 9.13
C TYR A 452 -15.67 10.53 9.89
N ALA A 453 -16.73 9.72 9.85
CA ALA A 453 -16.75 8.45 10.58
C ALA A 453 -15.71 7.44 10.03
N GLN A 454 -15.64 7.31 8.72
CA GLN A 454 -14.70 6.40 8.05
C GLN A 454 -13.25 6.84 8.27
N ASN A 455 -12.98 8.11 8.10
CA ASN A 455 -11.63 8.66 8.24
C ASN A 455 -11.11 8.64 9.68
N ASN A 456 -11.91 9.14 10.64
CA ASN A 456 -11.42 9.29 12.01
C ASN A 456 -11.63 8.05 12.88
N ARG A 457 -12.83 7.44 12.82
CA ARG A 457 -13.17 6.25 13.61
C ARG A 457 -12.82 4.96 12.89
N GLY A 458 -13.03 4.91 11.57
CA GLY A 458 -12.69 3.79 10.71
C GLY A 458 -11.20 3.67 10.39
N ARG A 459 -10.40 4.68 10.72
CA ARG A 459 -8.94 4.74 10.51
C ARG A 459 -8.52 4.62 9.05
N LEU A 460 -9.37 5.07 8.11
CA LEU A 460 -9.09 5.01 6.67
C LEU A 460 -8.39 6.27 6.14
N ARG A 461 -8.14 7.24 7.01
CA ARG A 461 -7.36 8.42 6.70
C ARG A 461 -5.93 8.02 6.35
N ASP A 462 -5.44 8.53 5.23
CA ASP A 462 -4.09 8.28 4.72
C ASP A 462 -3.70 6.78 4.70
N TYR A 463 -4.71 5.86 4.64
CA TYR A 463 -4.43 4.43 4.58
C TYR A 463 -3.55 4.07 3.38
N SER A 464 -3.79 4.73 2.25
CA SER A 464 -3.02 4.61 1.02
C SER A 464 -1.97 5.72 0.87
N TYR A 465 -1.30 6.06 1.97
CA TYR A 465 -0.30 7.12 2.05
C TYR A 465 0.69 7.12 0.87
N ARG A 466 0.94 8.31 0.34
CA ARG A 466 1.93 8.53 -0.72
C ARG A 466 2.88 9.67 -0.35
N SER A 467 4.18 9.41 -0.42
CA SER A 467 5.23 10.43 -0.28
C SER A 467 5.59 10.98 -1.67
N TRP A 468 4.66 11.72 -2.26
CA TRP A 468 4.78 12.24 -3.62
C TRP A 468 4.91 13.76 -3.67
N GLN A 469 5.61 14.26 -4.68
CA GLN A 469 5.60 15.67 -5.05
C GLN A 469 4.16 16.16 -5.25
N GLY A 470 3.84 17.29 -4.69
CA GLY A 470 2.49 17.85 -4.66
C GLY A 470 1.75 17.52 -3.37
N LEU A 471 1.69 16.25 -2.94
CA LEU A 471 1.13 15.88 -1.64
C LEU A 471 1.97 16.44 -0.47
N LEU A 472 3.28 16.32 -0.56
CA LEU A 472 4.18 16.85 0.47
C LEU A 472 3.95 18.33 0.71
N LYS A 473 3.95 19.13 -0.35
CA LYS A 473 3.84 20.58 -0.28
C LYS A 473 2.44 21.08 -0.01
N ASP A 474 1.42 20.48 -0.66
CA ASP A 474 0.07 21.08 -0.70
C ASP A 474 -0.93 20.39 0.22
N TYR A 475 -0.57 19.22 0.80
CA TYR A 475 -1.44 18.49 1.70
C TYR A 475 -0.81 18.24 3.08
N TYR A 476 0.42 17.69 3.13
CA TYR A 476 1.06 17.41 4.43
C TYR A 476 1.66 18.64 5.09
N LEU A 477 2.43 19.45 4.35
CA LEU A 477 3.07 20.65 4.89
C LEU A 477 2.07 21.63 5.54
N PRO A 478 0.92 21.97 4.92
CA PRO A 478 -0.06 22.87 5.54
C PRO A 478 -0.64 22.34 6.86
N ARG A 479 -0.74 21.03 7.06
CA ARG A 479 -1.16 20.47 8.34
C ARG A 479 -0.14 20.74 9.44
N TRP A 480 1.15 20.62 9.14
CA TRP A 480 2.22 20.91 10.09
C TRP A 480 2.40 22.41 10.35
N GLU A 481 2.29 23.27 9.33
CA GLU A 481 2.28 24.72 9.49
C GLU A 481 1.16 25.14 10.44
N TYR A 482 -0.07 24.69 10.20
CA TYR A 482 -1.20 24.96 11.06
C TYR A 482 -0.96 24.49 12.50
N PHE A 483 -0.41 23.30 12.70
CA PHE A 483 -0.10 22.77 14.03
C PHE A 483 0.88 23.66 14.81
N PHE A 484 1.93 24.10 14.16
CA PHE A 484 2.93 24.96 14.79
C PHE A 484 2.42 26.40 15.03
N GLU A 485 1.58 26.92 14.16
CA GLU A 485 0.93 28.22 14.33
C GLU A 485 -0.07 28.24 15.50
N HIS A 486 -0.57 27.08 15.91
CA HIS A 486 -1.52 26.92 17.02
C HIS A 486 -0.86 26.27 18.26
N ASP A 487 0.38 26.63 18.54
CA ASP A 487 1.12 26.23 19.74
C ASP A 487 1.26 24.73 19.97
N CYS A 488 1.35 23.99 18.87
CA CYS A 488 1.40 22.51 18.89
C CYS A 488 0.17 21.87 19.55
N THR A 489 -0.97 22.50 19.46
CA THR A 489 -2.23 21.90 19.95
C THR A 489 -2.92 21.09 18.88
N GLY A 490 -3.53 19.97 19.30
CA GLY A 490 -4.29 19.12 18.40
C GLY A 490 -5.51 19.85 17.86
N THR A 491 -5.78 19.71 16.58
CA THR A 491 -6.99 20.18 15.92
C THR A 491 -7.64 19.06 15.13
N ASP A 492 -8.85 19.30 14.67
CA ASP A 492 -9.49 18.37 13.75
C ASP A 492 -9.09 18.73 12.30
N TYR A 493 -8.15 17.98 11.77
CA TYR A 493 -7.64 18.17 10.40
C TYR A 493 -8.58 17.68 9.31
N PHE A 494 -9.61 16.88 9.66
CA PHE A 494 -10.53 16.27 8.69
C PHE A 494 -11.12 17.29 7.71
N TYR A 495 -11.51 18.44 8.20
CA TYR A 495 -12.19 19.45 7.37
C TYR A 495 -11.29 20.06 6.30
N PHE A 496 -10.02 20.30 6.62
CA PHE A 496 -9.01 20.68 5.64
C PHE A 496 -8.76 19.54 4.64
N GLU A 497 -8.55 18.32 5.16
CA GLU A 497 -8.27 17.13 4.35
C GLU A 497 -9.42 16.85 3.37
N TRP A 498 -10.66 16.97 3.84
CA TRP A 498 -11.84 16.80 3.01
C TRP A 498 -11.93 17.86 1.90
N ASN A 499 -11.76 19.13 2.26
CA ASN A 499 -11.78 20.24 1.30
C ASN A 499 -10.73 20.04 0.21
N TRP A 500 -9.51 19.68 0.60
CA TRP A 500 -8.43 19.44 -0.34
C TRP A 500 -8.73 18.27 -1.28
N ALA A 501 -9.20 17.15 -0.72
CA ALA A 501 -9.50 15.95 -1.51
C ALA A 501 -10.61 16.21 -2.53
N HIS A 502 -11.64 16.98 -2.17
CA HIS A 502 -12.80 17.25 -3.02
C HIS A 502 -12.70 18.55 -3.84
N GLY A 503 -11.61 19.29 -3.73
CA GLY A 503 -11.40 20.54 -4.47
C GLY A 503 -12.41 21.65 -4.16
N LYS A 504 -13.01 21.63 -2.95
CA LYS A 504 -14.10 22.53 -2.56
C LYS A 504 -13.87 23.12 -1.17
N GLU A 505 -14.24 24.38 -0.98
CA GLU A 505 -14.38 25.01 0.33
C GLU A 505 -15.75 24.68 0.93
N HIS A 506 -15.98 23.41 1.24
CA HIS A 506 -17.21 22.97 1.90
C HIS A 506 -17.21 23.31 3.39
N TYR A 507 -16.08 23.05 4.05
CA TYR A 507 -15.91 23.33 5.47
C TYR A 507 -15.08 24.60 5.69
N VAL A 508 -15.56 25.47 6.58
CA VAL A 508 -14.78 26.56 7.17
C VAL A 508 -14.70 26.29 8.67
N GLY A 509 -13.52 25.87 9.14
CA GLY A 509 -13.41 25.21 10.43
C GLY A 509 -14.27 23.94 10.42
N GLN A 510 -15.05 23.73 11.48
CA GLN A 510 -15.94 22.57 11.59
C GLN A 510 -17.35 22.81 11.03
N THR A 511 -17.61 23.95 10.44
CA THR A 511 -18.93 24.31 9.94
C THR A 511 -19.02 24.12 8.44
N ALA A 512 -20.00 23.30 7.99
CA ALA A 512 -20.30 23.19 6.57
C ALA A 512 -20.86 24.52 6.04
N LYS A 513 -20.33 24.96 4.90
CA LYS A 513 -20.78 26.14 4.16
C LYS A 513 -21.08 25.78 2.70
N SER A 514 -21.29 26.77 1.87
CA SER A 514 -21.56 26.53 0.45
C SER A 514 -20.35 25.92 -0.27
N ASP A 515 -20.61 24.96 -1.14
CA ASP A 515 -19.62 24.34 -2.01
C ASP A 515 -19.03 25.36 -3.00
N LYS A 516 -17.93 25.98 -2.65
CA LYS A 516 -17.16 26.82 -3.58
C LYS A 516 -15.93 26.04 -4.04
N PRO A 517 -15.60 26.07 -5.34
CA PRO A 517 -14.32 25.53 -5.79
C PRO A 517 -13.17 26.22 -5.03
N LEU A 518 -12.19 25.43 -4.59
CA LEU A 518 -10.98 26.01 -4.00
C LEU A 518 -10.24 26.86 -5.03
N SER A 519 -9.66 27.95 -4.57
CA SER A 519 -8.81 28.77 -5.43
C SER A 519 -7.56 27.98 -5.85
N LYS A 520 -6.95 28.35 -6.96
CA LYS A 520 -5.69 27.74 -7.41
C LYS A 520 -4.60 27.77 -6.33
N LYS A 521 -4.57 28.81 -5.51
CA LYS A 521 -3.63 28.93 -4.39
C LYS A 521 -3.93 27.93 -3.26
N GLN A 522 -5.20 27.60 -3.03
CA GLN A 522 -5.62 26.70 -1.94
C GLN A 522 -5.55 25.24 -2.35
N ASN A 523 -5.86 24.91 -3.60
CA ASN A 523 -5.93 23.53 -4.06
C ASN A 523 -6.31 23.36 -5.54
N GLY A 524 -6.51 24.43 -6.27
CA GLY A 524 -6.96 24.36 -7.66
C GLY A 524 -5.86 24.07 -8.66
N TYR A 525 -4.76 23.45 -8.23
CA TYR A 525 -3.68 23.11 -9.13
C TYR A 525 -4.02 21.86 -9.92
N GLN A 526 -3.86 21.98 -11.22
CA GLN A 526 -3.66 20.81 -12.06
C GLN A 526 -2.21 20.38 -11.87
N TYR A 527 -2.01 19.32 -11.13
CA TYR A 527 -0.72 18.67 -11.04
C TYR A 527 -0.39 18.04 -12.39
N ASN A 528 0.88 18.04 -12.77
CA ASN A 528 1.32 17.48 -14.04
C ASN A 528 2.30 16.33 -13.82
N ARG A 529 2.34 15.41 -14.80
CA ARG A 529 3.21 14.22 -14.76
C ARG A 529 4.65 14.49 -15.21
N LYS A 530 4.98 15.69 -15.70
CA LYS A 530 6.29 15.99 -16.26
C LYS A 530 7.34 16.13 -15.15
N PRO A 531 8.38 15.27 -15.12
CA PRO A 531 9.47 15.43 -14.16
C PRO A 531 10.22 16.77 -14.32
N GLU A 532 10.65 17.34 -13.20
CA GLU A 532 11.36 18.59 -13.14
C GLU A 532 12.68 18.45 -12.38
N GLY A 533 13.76 18.98 -12.93
CA GLY A 533 15.08 18.89 -12.32
C GLY A 533 15.88 17.66 -12.74
N ASN A 534 16.94 17.37 -11.98
CA ASN A 534 17.81 16.22 -12.20
C ASN A 534 18.00 15.47 -10.88
N THR A 535 17.60 14.21 -10.85
CA THR A 535 17.57 13.38 -9.64
C THR A 535 18.92 13.35 -8.91
N VAL A 536 20.02 13.12 -9.62
CA VAL A 536 21.37 13.06 -9.05
C VAL A 536 21.76 14.38 -8.39
N LYS A 537 21.49 15.51 -9.07
CA LYS A 537 21.83 16.83 -8.55
C LYS A 537 20.97 17.22 -7.35
N GLU A 538 19.67 16.94 -7.40
CA GLU A 538 18.76 17.29 -6.29
C GLU A 538 19.02 16.41 -5.06
N LEU A 539 19.33 15.11 -5.25
CA LEU A 539 19.76 14.26 -4.14
C LEU A 539 21.06 14.76 -3.51
N GLN A 540 22.06 15.10 -4.34
CA GLN A 540 23.32 15.64 -3.82
C GLN A 540 23.09 16.90 -2.97
N LYS A 541 22.23 17.84 -3.43
CA LYS A 541 21.87 19.04 -2.67
C LYS A 541 21.24 18.71 -1.31
N LEU A 542 20.32 17.73 -1.27
CA LEU A 542 19.70 17.30 -0.01
C LEU A 542 20.73 16.72 0.96
N LEU A 543 21.59 15.83 0.47
CA LEU A 543 22.62 15.22 1.30
C LEU A 543 23.60 16.27 1.83
N ASP A 544 24.09 17.18 0.97
CA ASP A 544 24.98 18.27 1.38
C ASP A 544 24.35 19.22 2.41
N LYS A 545 23.05 19.44 2.31
CA LYS A 545 22.30 20.32 3.23
C LYS A 545 22.06 19.66 4.58
N TYR A 546 21.71 18.39 4.63
CA TYR A 546 21.16 17.73 5.81
C TYR A 546 22.06 16.67 6.45
N ILE A 547 23.09 16.19 5.75
CA ILE A 547 24.00 15.15 6.22
C ILE A 547 25.40 15.73 6.42
N ILE A 548 26.08 15.29 7.47
CA ILE A 548 27.46 15.65 7.76
C ILE A 548 28.31 14.39 7.65
N PRO A 549 29.26 14.31 6.72
CA PRO A 549 30.28 13.27 6.74
C PRO A 549 31.28 13.55 7.86
N MET A 550 31.63 12.51 8.60
CA MET A 550 32.64 12.52 9.67
C MET A 550 33.69 11.47 9.35
N GLU A 551 34.91 11.89 9.14
CA GLU A 551 36.03 10.97 8.88
C GLU A 551 36.45 10.30 10.22
N THR A 552 36.57 8.97 10.20
CA THR A 552 37.06 8.16 11.30
C THR A 552 38.22 7.26 10.79
N PRO A 553 39.01 6.67 11.70
CA PRO A 553 40.07 5.71 11.28
C PRO A 553 39.48 4.51 10.52
N GLU A 554 38.23 4.15 10.77
CA GLU A 554 37.51 3.03 10.17
C GLU A 554 36.85 3.41 8.83
N GLY A 555 36.80 4.71 8.48
CA GLY A 555 36.16 5.24 7.28
C GLY A 555 35.23 6.41 7.55
N THR A 556 34.48 6.82 6.51
CA THR A 556 33.51 7.91 6.63
C THR A 556 32.25 7.43 7.35
N TYR A 557 31.90 8.11 8.44
CA TYR A 557 30.63 7.96 9.15
C TYR A 557 29.74 9.15 8.84
N TYR A 558 28.45 8.92 8.63
CA TYR A 558 27.51 9.98 8.32
C TYR A 558 26.56 10.23 9.49
N THR A 559 26.30 11.50 9.77
CA THR A 559 25.34 11.92 10.80
C THR A 559 24.42 13.01 10.27
N TYR A 560 23.26 13.13 10.86
CA TYR A 560 22.35 14.23 10.55
C TYR A 560 22.89 15.54 11.12
N ARG A 561 22.65 16.63 10.37
CA ARG A 561 23.00 17.97 10.82
C ARG A 561 22.13 18.29 12.03
N CYS A 562 22.72 18.38 13.21
CA CYS A 562 22.06 18.89 14.41
C CYS A 562 21.83 20.40 14.23
N LEU A 563 20.59 20.81 14.27
CA LEU A 563 20.16 22.20 14.21
C LEU A 563 19.76 22.69 15.60
#